data_c5f0f28cb6b84f5f6984aca07da20298
#
_entry.id   c5f0f28cb6b84f5f6984aca07da20298
#
_cell.length_a   1.000
_cell.length_b   1.000
_cell.length_c   1.000
_cell.angle_alpha   90.00
_cell.angle_beta   90.00
_cell.angle_gamma   90.00
#
_symmetry.space_group_name_H-M   'P 1'
#
loop_
_entity.id
_entity.type
_entity.pdbx_description
1 polymer ?
#
loop_
_entity_poly.entity_id
_entity_poly.type
_entity_poly.pdbx_seq_one_letter_code
_entity_poly.pdbx_strand_id
1 'polypeptide(L)'
;CLFDSEYTDYKITNTSFGRDLVREFVEAVRAEGLRVGLYFSLLDWYHPDYPKYADRHHPMRGKIAYKDETIDFDRYLEFMHHQVEEIVTKYGKLDILWFDFSYGEMFGEKWKASDLIELVRKHQPDVVVDNRLETSGEGFGSIASEEIHSYSGDFVSPEQIVPHEGIRNVKGELLPWELCLTMNNHWAYNPSDKLYKSPKVLIRKLVECVSKGGNMILNVGPTAKGNFPKESLEILQGIGEWMKKNGESIYRGGFVDLPKPEWGYYTKDGKNLYAHVFEQPIGPIALTGIHREQIQRMSFVHDGSEVRISNSWTTLAFQNICFAEYGEIGAYTYPLPDTIDSVIKIELKEEL
;
A
#
# COMPACT_ATOMS: atom_id res chain seq x y z
N CYS A 1 18.42 -17.44 -2.05
CA CYS A 1 16.97 -17.23 -1.91
C CYS A 1 16.46 -17.84 -0.60
N LEU A 2 15.27 -17.44 -0.14
CA LEU A 2 14.65 -17.86 1.12
C LEU A 2 13.74 -19.10 0.98
N PHE A 3 13.79 -19.77 -0.15
CA PHE A 3 13.00 -20.96 -0.47
C PHE A 3 13.89 -22.07 -1.04
N ASP A 4 13.33 -23.26 -1.17
CA ASP A 4 14.04 -24.45 -1.69
C ASP A 4 14.01 -24.45 -3.23
N SER A 5 14.88 -23.64 -3.84
CA SER A 5 15.05 -23.59 -5.30
C SER A 5 15.88 -24.79 -5.81
N GLU A 6 15.49 -25.31 -6.97
CA GLU A 6 16.25 -26.35 -7.69
C GLU A 6 17.34 -25.75 -8.58
N TYR A 7 17.32 -24.43 -8.80
CA TYR A 7 18.18 -23.72 -9.76
C TYR A 7 19.38 -23.04 -9.11
N THR A 8 19.55 -23.12 -7.79
CA THR A 8 20.71 -22.57 -7.08
C THR A 8 21.03 -23.33 -5.80
N ASP A 9 22.32 -23.45 -5.49
CA ASP A 9 22.80 -23.91 -4.19
C ASP A 9 22.85 -22.79 -3.15
N TYR A 10 22.73 -21.51 -3.59
CA TYR A 10 22.67 -20.36 -2.71
C TYR A 10 21.22 -20.13 -2.22
N LYS A 11 20.79 -21.04 -1.35
CA LYS A 11 19.43 -21.09 -0.81
C LYS A 11 19.43 -21.38 0.69
N ILE A 12 18.36 -20.97 1.36
CA ILE A 12 18.22 -21.07 2.81
C ILE A 12 18.27 -22.52 3.31
N THR A 13 17.77 -23.48 2.51
CA THR A 13 17.80 -24.91 2.85
C THR A 13 19.20 -25.50 2.91
N ASN A 14 20.19 -24.85 2.27
CA ASN A 14 21.61 -25.22 2.33
C ASN A 14 22.37 -24.51 3.47
N THR A 15 21.68 -23.72 4.30
CA THR A 15 22.26 -23.08 5.48
C THR A 15 22.02 -23.91 6.74
N SER A 16 22.52 -23.45 7.89
CA SER A 16 22.22 -24.06 9.18
C SER A 16 20.75 -24.01 9.57
N PHE A 17 19.94 -23.17 8.93
CA PHE A 17 18.49 -23.14 9.10
C PHE A 17 17.82 -24.39 8.50
N GLY A 18 18.24 -24.85 7.33
CA GLY A 18 17.91 -26.15 6.72
C GLY A 18 16.44 -26.34 6.34
N ARG A 19 15.62 -25.25 6.28
CA ARG A 19 14.19 -25.33 6.00
C ARG A 19 13.78 -24.27 4.99
N ASP A 20 12.64 -24.48 4.31
CA ASP A 20 12.05 -23.53 3.38
C ASP A 20 11.24 -22.47 4.15
N LEU A 21 11.83 -21.28 4.31
CA LEU A 21 11.22 -20.18 5.07
C LEU A 21 9.96 -19.64 4.39
N VAL A 22 9.93 -19.59 3.05
CA VAL A 22 8.75 -19.11 2.31
C VAL A 22 7.57 -20.04 2.53
N ARG A 23 7.80 -21.36 2.54
CA ARG A 23 6.74 -22.34 2.83
C ARG A 23 6.18 -22.16 4.23
N GLU A 24 7.04 -22.07 5.24
CA GLU A 24 6.60 -21.87 6.64
C GLU A 24 5.82 -20.57 6.81
N PHE A 25 6.26 -19.49 6.15
CA PHE A 25 5.56 -18.20 6.16
C PHE A 25 4.17 -18.32 5.52
N VAL A 26 4.08 -18.91 4.33
CA VAL A 26 2.81 -19.09 3.61
C VAL A 26 1.81 -19.91 4.42
N GLU A 27 2.27 -21.02 5.04
CA GLU A 27 1.44 -21.88 5.89
C GLU A 27 0.95 -21.14 7.12
N ALA A 28 1.81 -20.36 7.80
CA ALA A 28 1.44 -19.57 8.97
C ALA A 28 0.43 -18.46 8.63
N VAL A 29 0.64 -17.72 7.54
CA VAL A 29 -0.27 -16.65 7.08
C VAL A 29 -1.66 -17.23 6.77
N ARG A 30 -1.73 -18.35 6.08
CA ARG A 30 -3.00 -19.03 5.78
C ARG A 30 -3.70 -19.57 7.02
N ALA A 31 -2.96 -20.08 8.00
CA ALA A 31 -3.52 -20.55 9.26
C ALA A 31 -4.24 -19.44 10.04
N GLU A 32 -3.79 -18.19 9.88
CA GLU A 32 -4.44 -16.98 10.44
C GLU A 32 -5.58 -16.43 9.55
N GLY A 33 -5.93 -17.13 8.46
CA GLY A 33 -7.00 -16.69 7.54
C GLY A 33 -6.64 -15.48 6.68
N LEU A 34 -5.35 -15.15 6.58
CA LEU A 34 -4.86 -14.03 5.77
C LEU A 34 -4.56 -14.45 4.33
N ARG A 35 -4.56 -13.50 3.42
CA ARG A 35 -4.15 -13.68 2.03
C ARG A 35 -2.63 -13.68 1.92
N VAL A 36 -2.12 -14.36 0.89
CA VAL A 36 -0.68 -14.52 0.67
C VAL A 36 -0.23 -13.68 -0.51
N GLY A 37 0.69 -12.76 -0.26
CA GLY A 37 1.48 -12.10 -1.29
C GLY A 37 2.96 -12.47 -1.16
N LEU A 38 3.64 -12.65 -2.29
CA LEU A 38 5.08 -12.88 -2.32
C LEU A 38 5.78 -11.78 -3.13
N TYR A 39 6.96 -11.39 -2.66
CA TYR A 39 7.85 -10.43 -3.29
C TYR A 39 8.98 -11.14 -4.00
N PHE A 40 9.32 -10.68 -5.21
CA PHE A 40 10.45 -11.19 -5.97
C PHE A 40 11.30 -10.03 -6.52
N SER A 41 12.58 -10.04 -6.17
CA SER A 41 13.56 -9.11 -6.72
C SER A 41 14.01 -9.58 -8.11
N LEU A 42 13.86 -8.74 -9.14
CA LEU A 42 14.25 -9.05 -10.52
C LEU A 42 15.77 -9.13 -10.70
N LEU A 43 16.54 -8.62 -9.76
CA LEU A 43 18.00 -8.68 -9.80
C LEU A 43 18.55 -9.61 -8.70
N ASP A 44 19.66 -10.27 -9.03
CA ASP A 44 20.48 -11.02 -8.07
C ASP A 44 21.95 -10.64 -8.24
N TRP A 45 22.43 -9.75 -7.37
CA TRP A 45 23.84 -9.30 -7.41
C TRP A 45 24.86 -10.40 -7.14
N TYR A 46 24.44 -11.52 -6.61
CA TYR A 46 25.31 -12.68 -6.36
C TYR A 46 25.45 -13.58 -7.59
N HIS A 47 24.49 -13.58 -8.50
CA HIS A 47 24.51 -14.45 -9.68
C HIS A 47 25.69 -14.13 -10.59
N PRO A 48 26.48 -15.13 -11.06
CA PRO A 48 27.67 -14.91 -11.86
C PRO A 48 27.40 -14.18 -13.19
N ASP A 49 26.26 -14.40 -13.79
CA ASP A 49 25.86 -13.80 -15.07
C ASP A 49 25.05 -12.49 -14.93
N TYR A 50 24.92 -11.95 -13.69
CA TYR A 50 24.35 -10.61 -13.50
C TYR A 50 25.42 -9.53 -13.69
N PRO A 51 25.14 -8.41 -14.42
CA PRO A 51 26.15 -7.41 -14.81
C PRO A 51 26.62 -6.58 -13.62
N LYS A 52 27.79 -6.90 -13.08
CA LYS A 52 28.39 -6.22 -11.91
C LYS A 52 28.90 -4.81 -12.20
N TYR A 53 29.52 -4.61 -13.36
CA TYR A 53 30.13 -3.32 -13.72
C TYR A 53 29.09 -2.30 -14.18
N ALA A 54 28.13 -2.71 -14.98
CA ALA A 54 27.20 -1.84 -15.69
C ALA A 54 25.95 -1.48 -14.86
N ASP A 55 25.54 -2.32 -13.91
CA ASP A 55 24.37 -2.03 -13.07
C ASP A 55 24.67 -0.85 -12.12
N ARG A 56 23.88 0.22 -12.24
CA ARG A 56 24.06 1.46 -11.46
C ARG A 56 23.93 1.28 -9.94
N HIS A 57 23.27 0.25 -9.47
CA HIS A 57 23.03 -0.04 -8.04
C HIS A 57 23.94 -1.13 -7.50
N HIS A 58 24.62 -1.90 -8.37
CA HIS A 58 25.46 -3.00 -7.92
C HIS A 58 26.61 -2.50 -7.01
N PRO A 59 26.91 -3.18 -5.89
CA PRO A 59 28.02 -2.79 -5.00
C PRO A 59 29.39 -2.77 -5.68
N MET A 60 29.55 -3.53 -6.76
CA MET A 60 30.81 -3.61 -7.54
C MET A 60 30.83 -2.71 -8.78
N ARG A 61 29.80 -1.86 -8.98
CA ARG A 61 29.70 -0.98 -10.14
C ARG A 61 30.97 -0.13 -10.33
N GLY A 62 31.40 0.02 -11.58
CA GLY A 62 32.55 0.83 -11.94
C GLY A 62 33.90 0.30 -11.48
N LYS A 63 33.98 -0.86 -10.83
CA LYS A 63 35.25 -1.48 -10.47
C LYS A 63 35.87 -2.11 -11.71
N ILE A 64 37.09 -1.64 -12.08
CA ILE A 64 37.79 -2.05 -13.28
C ILE A 64 37.97 -3.57 -13.39
N ALA A 65 38.10 -4.26 -12.26
CA ALA A 65 38.21 -5.73 -12.21
C ALA A 65 37.04 -6.48 -12.88
N TYR A 66 35.87 -5.84 -13.00
CA TYR A 66 34.66 -6.42 -13.60
C TYR A 66 34.29 -5.80 -14.95
N LYS A 67 35.10 -4.85 -15.48
CA LYS A 67 34.80 -4.11 -16.71
C LYS A 67 34.71 -5.01 -17.94
N ASP A 68 35.60 -5.98 -18.01
CA ASP A 68 35.73 -6.90 -19.15
C ASP A 68 35.21 -8.31 -18.81
N GLU A 69 34.34 -8.42 -17.78
CA GLU A 69 33.71 -9.66 -17.39
C GLU A 69 32.78 -10.15 -18.51
N THR A 70 32.96 -11.39 -18.93
CA THR A 70 32.08 -12.03 -19.89
C THR A 70 30.89 -12.64 -19.10
N ILE A 71 29.70 -12.12 -19.32
CA ILE A 71 28.47 -12.60 -18.71
C ILE A 71 27.52 -13.12 -19.80
N ASP A 72 26.70 -14.07 -19.43
CA ASP A 72 25.57 -14.55 -20.24
C ASP A 72 24.26 -14.13 -19.59
N PHE A 73 23.77 -12.93 -19.96
CA PHE A 73 22.58 -12.36 -19.35
C PHE A 73 21.32 -13.16 -19.67
N ASP A 74 21.25 -13.85 -20.82
CA ASP A 74 20.13 -14.75 -21.14
C ASP A 74 20.07 -15.93 -20.18
N ARG A 75 21.20 -16.48 -19.76
CA ARG A 75 21.25 -17.54 -18.74
C ARG A 75 20.79 -17.01 -17.37
N TYR A 76 21.10 -15.75 -17.02
CA TYR A 76 20.53 -15.12 -15.85
C TYR A 76 19.00 -15.01 -15.94
N LEU A 77 18.47 -14.59 -17.09
CA LEU A 77 17.02 -14.48 -17.29
C LEU A 77 16.31 -15.86 -17.18
N GLU A 78 16.89 -16.90 -17.75
CA GLU A 78 16.36 -18.27 -17.59
C GLU A 78 16.32 -18.69 -16.11
N PHE A 79 17.39 -18.45 -15.37
CA PHE A 79 17.46 -18.71 -13.93
C PHE A 79 16.35 -17.94 -13.18
N MET A 80 16.20 -16.66 -13.45
CA MET A 80 15.21 -15.78 -12.82
C MET A 80 13.78 -16.25 -13.13
N HIS A 81 13.46 -16.58 -14.38
CA HIS A 81 12.15 -17.09 -14.79
C HIS A 81 11.84 -18.43 -14.13
N HIS A 82 12.79 -19.36 -14.04
CA HIS A 82 12.62 -20.63 -13.35
C HIS A 82 12.34 -20.43 -11.86
N GLN A 83 13.01 -19.49 -11.18
CA GLN A 83 12.71 -19.19 -9.78
C GLN A 83 11.30 -18.61 -9.61
N VAL A 84 10.83 -17.76 -10.52
CA VAL A 84 9.44 -17.28 -10.50
C VAL A 84 8.46 -18.44 -10.74
N GLU A 85 8.76 -19.36 -11.68
CA GLU A 85 7.95 -20.57 -11.90
C GLU A 85 7.82 -21.41 -10.63
N GLU A 86 8.93 -21.62 -9.90
CA GLU A 86 8.91 -22.29 -8.60
C GLU A 86 7.98 -21.60 -7.60
N ILE A 87 8.04 -20.27 -7.52
CA ILE A 87 7.22 -19.48 -6.60
C ILE A 87 5.74 -19.61 -6.93
N VAL A 88 5.36 -19.53 -8.21
CA VAL A 88 3.96 -19.61 -8.62
C VAL A 88 3.38 -21.02 -8.66
N THR A 89 4.21 -22.05 -8.54
CA THR A 89 3.79 -23.46 -8.57
C THR A 89 3.90 -24.18 -7.23
N LYS A 90 4.91 -23.85 -6.39
CA LYS A 90 5.25 -24.63 -5.18
C LYS A 90 4.44 -24.24 -3.93
N TYR A 91 3.84 -23.04 -3.87
CA TYR A 91 3.24 -22.48 -2.66
C TYR A 91 1.71 -22.36 -2.69
N GLY A 92 1.04 -23.02 -3.64
CA GLY A 92 -0.41 -22.97 -3.80
C GLY A 92 -0.90 -21.60 -4.32
N LYS A 93 -2.16 -21.26 -4.04
CA LYS A 93 -2.74 -19.99 -4.52
C LYS A 93 -2.01 -18.78 -3.91
N LEU A 94 -1.58 -17.87 -4.76
CA LEU A 94 -1.10 -16.56 -4.40
C LEU A 94 -2.18 -15.51 -4.68
N ASP A 95 -2.31 -14.55 -3.79
CA ASP A 95 -3.24 -13.42 -3.97
C ASP A 95 -2.53 -12.23 -4.62
N ILE A 96 -1.25 -12.00 -4.27
CA ILE A 96 -0.42 -10.93 -4.85
C ILE A 96 0.96 -11.49 -5.18
N LEU A 97 1.52 -11.08 -6.32
CA LEU A 97 2.92 -11.25 -6.68
C LEU A 97 3.52 -9.86 -6.94
N TRP A 98 4.53 -9.50 -6.18
CA TRP A 98 5.17 -8.21 -6.17
C TRP A 98 6.58 -8.31 -6.74
N PHE A 99 6.82 -7.74 -7.93
CA PHE A 99 8.16 -7.63 -8.54
C PHE A 99 8.83 -6.34 -8.11
N ASP A 100 10.15 -6.25 -8.26
CA ASP A 100 10.87 -5.02 -7.96
C ASP A 100 12.21 -4.92 -8.69
N PHE A 101 12.75 -3.70 -8.75
CA PHE A 101 14.03 -3.32 -9.34
C PHE A 101 14.04 -3.14 -10.86
N SER A 102 12.95 -2.66 -11.45
CA SER A 102 13.01 -2.08 -12.79
C SER A 102 13.48 -0.62 -12.72
N TYR A 103 14.65 -0.31 -13.29
CA TYR A 103 15.22 1.04 -13.30
C TYR A 103 16.23 1.25 -14.45
N GLY A 104 16.44 2.49 -14.84
CA GLY A 104 17.35 2.85 -15.93
C GLY A 104 16.91 2.21 -17.23
N GLU A 105 17.77 1.37 -17.82
CA GLU A 105 17.47 0.61 -19.03
C GLU A 105 16.94 -0.82 -18.74
N MET A 106 16.92 -1.23 -17.46
CA MET A 106 16.49 -2.54 -17.01
C MET A 106 15.00 -2.49 -16.65
N PHE A 107 14.13 -2.65 -17.63
CA PHE A 107 12.66 -2.70 -17.47
C PHE A 107 12.01 -3.42 -18.65
N GLY A 108 10.79 -3.91 -18.45
CA GLY A 108 9.97 -4.53 -19.48
C GLY A 108 10.67 -5.70 -20.18
N GLU A 109 10.83 -5.63 -21.48
CA GLU A 109 11.41 -6.71 -22.29
C GLU A 109 12.91 -6.97 -22.03
N LYS A 110 13.59 -6.12 -21.28
CA LYS A 110 14.93 -6.47 -20.76
C LYS A 110 14.89 -7.61 -19.75
N TRP A 111 13.75 -7.77 -19.08
CA TRP A 111 13.44 -8.89 -18.21
C TRP A 111 12.73 -10.05 -18.94
N LYS A 112 12.48 -9.95 -20.27
CA LYS A 112 11.55 -10.80 -21.02
C LYS A 112 10.18 -10.83 -20.31
N ALA A 113 9.68 -9.63 -19.98
CA ALA A 113 8.53 -9.47 -19.09
C ALA A 113 7.22 -10.01 -19.69
N SER A 114 7.08 -10.01 -21.01
CA SER A 114 5.92 -10.64 -21.67
C SER A 114 5.88 -12.15 -21.41
N ASP A 115 7.00 -12.84 -21.59
CA ASP A 115 7.11 -14.30 -21.33
C ASP A 115 6.91 -14.59 -19.83
N LEU A 116 7.48 -13.73 -18.97
CA LEU A 116 7.39 -13.90 -17.51
C LEU A 116 5.95 -13.76 -17.01
N ILE A 117 5.21 -12.76 -17.50
CA ILE A 117 3.81 -12.56 -17.05
C ILE A 117 2.89 -13.64 -17.64
N GLU A 118 3.15 -14.13 -18.86
CA GLU A 118 2.43 -15.27 -19.42
C GLU A 118 2.60 -16.52 -18.57
N LEU A 119 3.83 -16.81 -18.16
CA LEU A 119 4.14 -17.92 -17.23
C LEU A 119 3.40 -17.75 -15.90
N VAL A 120 3.42 -16.57 -15.31
CA VAL A 120 2.71 -16.27 -14.05
C VAL A 120 1.20 -16.50 -14.22
N ARG A 121 0.58 -15.92 -15.24
CA ARG A 121 -0.87 -16.05 -15.49
C ARG A 121 -1.31 -17.48 -15.81
N LYS A 122 -0.46 -18.26 -16.45
CA LYS A 122 -0.70 -19.69 -16.71
C LYS A 122 -0.89 -20.49 -15.41
N HIS A 123 -0.09 -20.23 -14.39
CA HIS A 123 -0.12 -20.96 -13.12
C HIS A 123 -0.99 -20.30 -12.06
N GLN A 124 -1.12 -18.98 -12.10
CA GLN A 124 -1.86 -18.14 -11.13
C GLN A 124 -2.74 -17.15 -11.89
N PRO A 125 -3.85 -17.56 -12.53
CA PRO A 125 -4.65 -16.68 -13.38
C PRO A 125 -5.27 -15.49 -12.62
N ASP A 126 -5.55 -15.64 -11.34
CA ASP A 126 -6.21 -14.63 -10.50
C ASP A 126 -5.23 -13.82 -9.62
N VAL A 127 -3.92 -14.06 -9.72
CA VAL A 127 -2.93 -13.33 -8.91
C VAL A 127 -2.89 -11.86 -9.33
N VAL A 128 -2.90 -10.96 -8.36
CA VAL A 128 -2.75 -9.52 -8.61
C VAL A 128 -1.25 -9.21 -8.66
N VAL A 129 -0.80 -8.54 -9.72
CA VAL A 129 0.61 -8.22 -9.98
C VAL A 129 0.79 -6.70 -10.02
N ASP A 130 1.86 -6.21 -9.40
CA ASP A 130 2.23 -4.80 -9.44
C ASP A 130 2.80 -4.35 -10.79
N ASN A 131 3.07 -3.05 -10.95
CA ASN A 131 3.62 -2.49 -12.21
C ASN A 131 5.16 -2.49 -12.28
N ARG A 132 5.85 -3.17 -11.35
CA ARG A 132 7.31 -3.08 -11.21
C ARG A 132 8.10 -3.92 -12.23
N LEU A 133 7.46 -4.70 -13.08
CA LEU A 133 8.13 -5.25 -14.28
C LEU A 133 8.47 -4.16 -15.29
N GLU A 134 7.72 -3.05 -15.29
CA GLU A 134 7.83 -1.99 -16.28
C GLU A 134 8.50 -0.72 -15.73
N THR A 135 8.31 -0.42 -14.44
CA THR A 135 8.77 0.84 -13.86
C THR A 135 9.20 0.70 -12.41
N SER A 136 9.80 1.74 -11.86
CA SER A 136 10.11 1.86 -10.43
C SER A 136 8.93 2.46 -9.64
N GLY A 137 9.09 2.62 -8.31
CA GLY A 137 8.09 3.27 -7.45
C GLY A 137 7.83 4.75 -7.72
N GLU A 138 8.57 5.34 -8.67
CA GLU A 138 8.38 6.74 -9.09
C GLU A 138 7.53 6.86 -10.37
N GLY A 139 7.29 5.75 -11.07
CA GLY A 139 6.59 5.73 -12.35
C GLY A 139 5.23 5.03 -12.29
N PHE A 140 4.34 5.39 -13.19
CA PHE A 140 3.03 4.73 -13.32
C PHE A 140 3.05 3.57 -14.33
N GLY A 141 3.97 3.61 -15.31
CA GLY A 141 4.04 2.62 -16.37
C GLY A 141 2.93 2.75 -17.41
N SER A 142 2.86 1.78 -18.33
CA SER A 142 1.89 1.80 -19.44
C SER A 142 0.44 1.59 -18.99
N ILE A 143 0.19 1.07 -17.78
CA ILE A 143 -1.16 0.97 -17.21
C ILE A 143 -1.89 2.33 -17.19
N ALA A 144 -1.14 3.43 -17.08
CA ALA A 144 -1.68 4.79 -17.11
C ALA A 144 -1.74 5.40 -18.53
N SER A 145 -1.25 4.75 -19.56
CA SER A 145 -1.15 5.25 -20.93
C SER A 145 -2.25 4.72 -21.86
N GLU A 146 -2.23 5.15 -23.14
CA GLU A 146 -3.14 4.63 -24.17
C GLU A 146 -2.74 3.21 -24.62
N GLU A 147 -1.44 2.94 -24.69
CA GLU A 147 -0.88 1.66 -25.09
C GLU A 147 -0.44 0.89 -23.84
N ILE A 148 -1.22 -0.10 -23.44
CA ILE A 148 -0.99 -0.91 -22.25
C ILE A 148 -0.24 -2.18 -22.65
N HIS A 149 0.94 -2.41 -22.06
CA HIS A 149 1.70 -3.63 -22.28
C HIS A 149 1.11 -4.80 -21.47
N SER A 150 1.35 -6.03 -21.91
CA SER A 150 0.89 -7.24 -21.22
C SER A 150 1.44 -7.34 -19.77
N TYR A 151 2.59 -6.76 -19.51
CA TYR A 151 3.30 -6.74 -18.23
C TYR A 151 3.14 -5.43 -17.45
N SER A 152 2.15 -4.60 -17.78
CA SER A 152 1.88 -3.33 -17.09
C SER A 152 1.50 -3.49 -15.61
N GLY A 153 1.14 -4.71 -15.21
CA GLY A 153 0.58 -5.00 -13.89
C GLY A 153 -0.91 -4.70 -13.77
N ASP A 154 -1.46 -5.00 -12.61
CA ASP A 154 -2.87 -4.78 -12.27
C ASP A 154 -3.06 -3.53 -11.40
N PHE A 155 -2.00 -3.01 -10.79
CA PHE A 155 -2.02 -1.80 -9.97
C PHE A 155 -0.69 -1.05 -9.99
N VAL A 156 -0.76 0.24 -9.70
CA VAL A 156 0.42 1.11 -9.57
C VAL A 156 0.96 1.07 -8.13
N SER A 157 2.27 1.00 -7.96
CA SER A 157 2.92 0.87 -6.65
C SER A 157 3.83 2.08 -6.31
N PRO A 158 3.29 3.26 -5.97
CA PRO A 158 4.10 4.39 -5.50
C PRO A 158 4.82 4.05 -4.20
N GLU A 159 6.02 4.62 -4.03
CA GLU A 159 6.89 4.29 -2.90
C GLU A 159 7.07 5.47 -1.95
N GLN A 160 6.87 5.25 -0.65
CA GLN A 160 7.07 6.17 0.48
C GLN A 160 6.21 7.46 0.43
N ILE A 161 5.79 7.92 -0.72
CA ILE A 161 5.06 9.18 -0.90
C ILE A 161 3.67 8.90 -1.44
N VAL A 162 2.64 9.35 -0.71
CA VAL A 162 1.26 9.28 -1.19
C VAL A 162 1.09 10.21 -2.39
N PRO A 163 0.54 9.76 -3.52
CA PRO A 163 0.20 10.63 -4.64
C PRO A 163 -0.66 11.82 -4.19
N HIS A 164 -0.44 13.00 -4.79
CA HIS A 164 -1.19 14.20 -4.42
C HIS A 164 -2.70 14.01 -4.58
N GLU A 165 -3.09 13.32 -5.66
CA GLU A 165 -4.46 12.90 -5.98
C GLU A 165 -4.49 11.39 -6.20
N GLY A 166 -5.68 10.81 -6.43
CA GLY A 166 -5.77 9.43 -6.90
C GLY A 166 -5.09 9.27 -8.26
N ILE A 167 -4.48 8.11 -8.50
CA ILE A 167 -3.80 7.84 -9.78
C ILE A 167 -4.84 7.59 -10.85
N ARG A 168 -4.70 8.26 -12.00
CA ARG A 168 -5.62 8.16 -13.13
C ARG A 168 -4.86 7.83 -14.42
N ASN A 169 -5.55 7.11 -15.31
CA ASN A 169 -5.05 6.91 -16.68
C ASN A 169 -5.30 8.17 -17.54
N VAL A 170 -4.83 8.12 -18.78
CA VAL A 170 -5.01 9.22 -19.76
C VAL A 170 -6.48 9.54 -20.10
N LYS A 171 -7.41 8.64 -19.79
CA LYS A 171 -8.87 8.85 -19.94
C LYS A 171 -9.51 9.49 -18.72
N GLY A 172 -8.74 9.73 -17.63
CA GLY A 172 -9.23 10.25 -16.37
C GLY A 172 -9.84 9.21 -15.44
N GLU A 173 -9.78 7.91 -15.75
CA GLU A 173 -10.30 6.83 -14.92
C GLU A 173 -9.34 6.53 -13.78
N LEU A 174 -9.86 6.31 -12.56
CA LEU A 174 -9.06 5.92 -11.41
C LEU A 174 -8.45 4.54 -11.63
N LEU A 175 -7.15 4.43 -11.41
CA LEU A 175 -6.42 3.18 -11.40
C LEU A 175 -6.30 2.63 -9.99
N PRO A 176 -6.31 1.31 -9.79
CA PRO A 176 -5.90 0.70 -8.54
C PRO A 176 -4.44 1.04 -8.23
N TRP A 177 -4.14 1.34 -6.96
CA TRP A 177 -2.77 1.59 -6.53
C TRP A 177 -2.55 1.21 -5.07
N GLU A 178 -1.30 0.93 -4.71
CA GLU A 178 -0.89 0.56 -3.37
C GLU A 178 0.40 1.30 -2.99
N LEU A 179 0.32 2.14 -1.96
CA LEU A 179 1.52 2.74 -1.38
C LEU A 179 2.34 1.70 -0.63
N CYS A 180 3.59 1.48 -1.01
CA CYS A 180 4.51 0.75 -0.15
C CYS A 180 5.28 1.70 0.77
N LEU A 181 5.23 1.44 2.07
CA LEU A 181 5.69 2.35 3.12
C LEU A 181 6.43 1.59 4.22
N THR A 182 7.56 2.13 4.69
CA THR A 182 8.28 1.63 5.86
C THR A 182 7.80 2.28 7.16
N MET A 183 7.94 1.57 8.29
CA MET A 183 7.70 2.17 9.61
C MET A 183 8.79 3.14 10.04
N ASN A 184 10.04 2.92 9.58
CA ASN A 184 11.21 3.77 9.80
C ASN A 184 11.85 4.16 8.45
N ASN A 185 13.16 4.38 8.36
CA ASN A 185 13.84 4.76 7.12
C ASN A 185 14.41 3.55 6.35
N HIS A 186 14.21 2.32 6.80
CA HIS A 186 14.81 1.14 6.19
C HIS A 186 13.75 0.06 5.93
N TRP A 187 13.88 -0.65 4.79
CA TRP A 187 13.08 -1.83 4.48
C TRP A 187 13.48 -3.02 5.36
N ALA A 188 14.77 -3.33 5.40
CA ALA A 188 15.30 -4.36 6.26
C ALA A 188 15.54 -3.85 7.69
N TYR A 189 15.66 -4.78 8.64
CA TYR A 189 16.00 -4.43 10.02
C TYR A 189 17.35 -3.71 10.12
N ASN A 190 17.34 -2.52 10.70
CA ASN A 190 18.53 -1.75 11.05
C ASN A 190 18.49 -1.38 12.54
N PRO A 191 19.35 -1.97 13.38
CA PRO A 191 19.33 -1.70 14.83
C PRO A 191 19.69 -0.25 15.20
N SER A 192 20.33 0.48 14.30
CA SER A 192 20.71 1.88 14.50
C SER A 192 19.63 2.87 14.09
N ASP A 193 18.61 2.45 13.34
CA ASP A 193 17.49 3.31 12.97
C ASP A 193 16.45 3.34 14.07
N LYS A 194 16.30 4.52 14.68
CA LYS A 194 15.33 4.80 15.75
C LYS A 194 14.25 5.82 15.33
N LEU A 195 14.22 6.19 14.05
CA LEU A 195 13.30 7.19 13.52
C LEU A 195 12.00 6.53 13.02
N TYR A 196 11.20 6.04 13.94
CA TYR A 196 9.92 5.42 13.64
C TYR A 196 8.80 6.45 13.47
N LYS A 197 7.94 6.21 12.48
CA LYS A 197 6.68 6.95 12.29
C LYS A 197 5.70 6.55 13.42
N SER A 198 4.98 7.51 13.99
CA SER A 198 3.99 7.20 15.03
C SER A 198 2.74 6.51 14.45
N PRO A 199 1.97 5.77 15.26
CA PRO A 199 0.67 5.22 14.85
C PRO A 199 -0.24 6.30 14.24
N LYS A 200 -0.25 7.51 14.82
CA LYS A 200 -1.01 8.67 14.30
C LYS A 200 -0.64 8.98 12.84
N VAL A 201 0.65 9.05 12.53
CA VAL A 201 1.12 9.34 11.16
C VAL A 201 0.69 8.22 10.22
N LEU A 202 0.84 6.97 10.60
CA LEU A 202 0.55 5.82 9.74
C LEU A 202 -0.96 5.63 9.50
N ILE A 203 -1.79 5.80 10.54
CA ILE A 203 -3.25 5.77 10.41
C ILE A 203 -3.73 6.88 9.46
N ARG A 204 -3.24 8.11 9.64
CA ARG A 204 -3.59 9.23 8.75
C ARG A 204 -3.15 8.99 7.31
N LYS A 205 -2.00 8.32 7.09
CA LYS A 205 -1.56 7.91 5.76
C LYS A 205 -2.43 6.82 5.16
N LEU A 206 -2.87 5.85 5.96
CA LEU A 206 -3.84 4.84 5.51
C LEU A 206 -5.16 5.48 5.07
N VAL A 207 -5.71 6.37 5.88
CA VAL A 207 -6.93 7.13 5.53
C VAL A 207 -6.72 7.94 4.24
N GLU A 208 -5.58 8.63 4.11
CA GLU A 208 -5.23 9.39 2.91
C GLU A 208 -5.18 8.49 1.66
N CYS A 209 -4.58 7.30 1.75
CA CYS A 209 -4.55 6.33 0.65
C CYS A 209 -5.97 5.92 0.24
N VAL A 210 -6.78 5.47 1.20
CA VAL A 210 -8.14 5.00 0.94
C VAL A 210 -9.01 6.11 0.36
N SER A 211 -8.93 7.34 0.89
CA SER A 211 -9.69 8.49 0.40
C SER A 211 -9.38 8.85 -1.05
N LYS A 212 -8.19 8.47 -1.54
CA LYS A 212 -7.71 8.68 -2.92
C LYS A 212 -7.87 7.43 -3.80
N GLY A 213 -8.57 6.41 -3.32
CA GLY A 213 -8.82 5.15 -4.06
C GLY A 213 -7.66 4.17 -4.07
N GLY A 214 -6.72 4.30 -3.13
CA GLY A 214 -5.56 3.42 -3.00
C GLY A 214 -5.57 2.54 -1.76
N ASN A 215 -4.58 1.66 -1.71
CA ASN A 215 -4.28 0.78 -0.59
C ASN A 215 -2.92 1.15 0.02
N MET A 216 -2.56 0.52 1.14
CA MET A 216 -1.26 0.70 1.77
C MET A 216 -0.70 -0.65 2.22
N ILE A 217 0.53 -0.97 1.79
CA ILE A 217 1.34 -2.03 2.37
C ILE A 217 2.36 -1.41 3.32
N LEU A 218 2.35 -1.85 4.58
CA LEU A 218 3.24 -1.35 5.62
C LEU A 218 4.31 -2.38 5.95
N ASN A 219 5.56 -2.04 5.65
CA ASN A 219 6.69 -2.94 5.85
C ASN A 219 7.15 -3.00 7.31
N VAL A 220 7.46 -4.21 7.74
CA VAL A 220 8.16 -4.51 8.99
C VAL A 220 9.45 -5.25 8.67
N GLY A 221 10.60 -4.76 9.14
CA GLY A 221 11.89 -5.45 9.03
C GLY A 221 12.13 -6.37 10.25
N PRO A 222 11.95 -7.70 10.14
CA PRO A 222 12.19 -8.61 11.25
C PRO A 222 13.69 -8.70 11.57
N THR A 223 13.99 -8.93 12.85
CA THR A 223 15.37 -9.19 13.29
C THR A 223 15.91 -10.51 12.71
N ALA A 224 17.22 -10.74 12.80
CA ALA A 224 17.84 -12.00 12.36
C ALA A 224 17.29 -13.24 13.09
N LYS A 225 16.57 -13.08 14.19
CA LYS A 225 15.89 -14.17 14.92
C LYS A 225 14.42 -14.37 14.48
N GLY A 226 13.95 -13.61 13.50
CA GLY A 226 12.56 -13.64 13.03
C GLY A 226 11.56 -12.86 13.90
N ASN A 227 12.02 -12.16 14.94
CA ASN A 227 11.13 -11.37 15.79
C ASN A 227 10.94 -9.96 15.20
N PHE A 228 9.75 -9.40 15.39
CA PHE A 228 9.53 -7.98 15.10
C PHE A 228 10.21 -7.10 16.16
N PRO A 229 10.80 -5.96 15.77
CA PRO A 229 11.29 -4.97 16.72
C PRO A 229 10.17 -4.50 17.66
N LYS A 230 10.53 -4.16 18.90
CA LYS A 230 9.56 -3.71 19.90
C LYS A 230 8.78 -2.48 19.42
N GLU A 231 9.47 -1.53 18.81
CA GLU A 231 8.90 -0.32 18.25
C GLU A 231 7.83 -0.63 17.19
N SER A 232 8.11 -1.63 16.32
CA SER A 232 7.14 -2.07 15.29
C SER A 232 5.91 -2.72 15.90
N LEU A 233 6.07 -3.53 16.97
CA LEU A 233 4.94 -4.15 17.68
C LEU A 233 4.04 -3.09 18.34
N GLU A 234 4.62 -2.09 19.00
CA GLU A 234 3.88 -0.98 19.62
C GLU A 234 3.09 -0.17 18.57
N ILE A 235 3.69 0.08 17.41
CA ILE A 235 3.03 0.76 16.29
C ILE A 235 1.87 -0.07 15.75
N LEU A 236 2.08 -1.36 15.48
CA LEU A 236 1.04 -2.26 14.97
C LEU A 236 -0.11 -2.39 15.96
N GLN A 237 0.19 -2.46 17.28
CA GLN A 237 -0.82 -2.48 18.32
C GLN A 237 -1.67 -1.20 18.30
N GLY A 238 -1.04 -0.03 18.22
CA GLY A 238 -1.76 1.25 18.16
C GLY A 238 -2.63 1.38 16.90
N ILE A 239 -2.16 0.91 15.75
CA ILE A 239 -2.96 0.84 14.52
C ILE A 239 -4.13 -0.13 14.72
N GLY A 240 -3.87 -1.32 15.28
CA GLY A 240 -4.89 -2.33 15.53
C GLY A 240 -5.99 -1.87 16.48
N GLU A 241 -5.65 -1.11 17.53
CA GLU A 241 -6.62 -0.54 18.47
C GLU A 241 -7.54 0.50 17.80
N TRP A 242 -6.97 1.35 16.94
CA TRP A 242 -7.77 2.29 16.16
C TRP A 242 -8.65 1.57 15.13
N MET A 243 -8.11 0.59 14.41
CA MET A 243 -8.84 -0.21 13.41
C MET A 243 -10.01 -1.00 14.01
N LYS A 244 -9.89 -1.52 15.25
CA LYS A 244 -11.00 -2.20 15.95
C LYS A 244 -12.21 -1.29 16.13
N LYS A 245 -12.00 0.00 16.29
CA LYS A 245 -13.08 0.99 16.52
C LYS A 245 -13.61 1.59 15.23
N ASN A 246 -12.70 1.84 14.26
CA ASN A 246 -13.02 2.66 13.08
C ASN A 246 -12.86 1.90 11.75
N GLY A 247 -12.52 0.60 11.77
CA GLY A 247 -12.12 -0.16 10.58
C GLY A 247 -13.19 -0.23 9.49
N GLU A 248 -14.49 -0.05 9.81
CA GLU A 248 -15.55 -0.02 8.79
C GLU A 248 -15.34 1.11 7.77
N SER A 249 -14.74 2.24 8.19
CA SER A 249 -14.44 3.37 7.32
C SER A 249 -13.26 3.13 6.37
N ILE A 250 -12.50 2.04 6.59
CA ILE A 250 -11.29 1.68 5.84
C ILE A 250 -11.52 0.42 5.00
N TYR A 251 -11.93 -0.71 5.62
CA TYR A 251 -12.01 -2.02 4.93
C TYR A 251 -12.94 -2.04 3.73
N ARG A 252 -13.99 -1.22 3.74
CA ARG A 252 -14.96 -1.08 2.65
C ARG A 252 -14.96 0.35 2.09
N GLY A 253 -14.16 1.23 2.71
CA GLY A 253 -14.01 2.61 2.29
C GLY A 253 -13.30 2.73 0.94
N GLY A 254 -13.66 3.75 0.19
CA GLY A 254 -13.05 4.06 -1.09
C GLY A 254 -13.11 5.55 -1.41
N PHE A 255 -12.69 5.87 -2.61
CA PHE A 255 -12.71 7.22 -3.16
C PHE A 255 -14.14 7.77 -3.23
N VAL A 256 -14.26 9.08 -2.97
CA VAL A 256 -15.46 9.86 -3.23
C VAL A 256 -15.07 11.18 -3.89
N ASP A 257 -15.79 11.55 -4.93
CA ASP A 257 -15.54 12.80 -5.67
C ASP A 257 -16.17 14.00 -4.95
N LEU A 258 -15.55 14.38 -3.84
CA LEU A 258 -15.90 15.54 -3.03
C LEU A 258 -14.69 16.44 -2.83
N PRO A 259 -14.88 17.76 -2.70
CA PRO A 259 -13.79 18.66 -2.33
C PRO A 259 -13.15 18.23 -1.01
N LYS A 260 -11.80 18.17 -0.98
CA LYS A 260 -11.06 17.83 0.22
C LYS A 260 -11.33 18.88 1.32
N PRO A 261 -11.83 18.46 2.50
CA PRO A 261 -12.03 19.37 3.62
C PRO A 261 -10.70 19.76 4.28
N GLU A 262 -10.66 20.93 4.94
CA GLU A 262 -9.46 21.41 5.63
C GLU A 262 -9.08 20.52 6.84
N TRP A 263 -10.08 19.93 7.50
CA TRP A 263 -9.91 19.15 8.73
C TRP A 263 -9.48 17.69 8.49
N GLY A 264 -9.49 17.18 7.24
CA GLY A 264 -9.11 15.78 6.98
C GLY A 264 -9.51 15.25 5.62
N TYR A 265 -10.22 14.10 5.61
CA TYR A 265 -10.59 13.38 4.39
C TYR A 265 -11.98 12.77 4.48
N TYR A 266 -12.53 12.39 3.33
CA TYR A 266 -13.70 11.53 3.22
C TYR A 266 -13.35 10.17 2.63
N THR A 267 -14.02 9.11 3.13
CA THR A 267 -14.08 7.80 2.47
C THR A 267 -15.55 7.39 2.33
N LYS A 268 -15.86 6.49 1.40
CA LYS A 268 -17.26 6.11 1.09
C LYS A 268 -17.42 4.60 0.93
N ASP A 269 -18.51 4.04 1.49
CA ASP A 269 -19.02 2.68 1.21
C ASP A 269 -20.52 2.73 0.94
N GLY A 270 -20.92 2.66 -0.32
CA GLY A 270 -22.30 2.81 -0.73
C GLY A 270 -22.90 4.14 -0.26
N LYS A 271 -23.97 4.07 0.55
CA LYS A 271 -24.62 5.25 1.15
C LYS A 271 -23.94 5.78 2.41
N ASN A 272 -22.90 5.13 2.91
CA ASN A 272 -22.15 5.59 4.07
C ASN A 272 -20.95 6.43 3.63
N LEU A 273 -20.96 7.68 4.02
CA LEU A 273 -19.81 8.57 3.91
C LEU A 273 -19.16 8.67 5.29
N TYR A 274 -17.84 8.58 5.34
CA TYR A 274 -17.07 8.71 6.57
C TYR A 274 -16.21 9.96 6.51
N ALA A 275 -16.42 10.88 7.47
CA ALA A 275 -15.62 12.08 7.65
C ALA A 275 -14.51 11.78 8.67
N HIS A 276 -13.27 11.72 8.21
CA HIS A 276 -12.07 11.52 9.00
C HIS A 276 -11.52 12.85 9.47
N VAL A 277 -11.79 13.22 10.72
CA VAL A 277 -11.46 14.53 11.28
C VAL A 277 -10.13 14.47 12.01
N PHE A 278 -9.09 14.99 11.38
CA PHE A 278 -7.72 14.98 11.88
C PHE A 278 -7.37 16.17 12.76
N GLU A 279 -7.99 17.32 12.43
CA GLU A 279 -7.69 18.59 13.11
C GLU A 279 -8.97 19.16 13.68
N GLN A 280 -8.89 19.64 14.92
CA GLN A 280 -10.02 20.23 15.62
C GLN A 280 -10.36 21.58 14.98
N PRO A 281 -11.57 21.77 14.44
CA PRO A 281 -12.00 23.05 13.93
C PRO A 281 -12.36 24.02 15.05
N ILE A 282 -12.41 25.31 14.73
CA ILE A 282 -13.11 26.30 15.55
C ILE A 282 -14.59 26.27 15.15
N GLY A 283 -15.47 26.03 16.11
CA GLY A 283 -16.89 25.82 15.84
C GLY A 283 -17.20 24.41 15.29
N PRO A 284 -18.39 24.22 14.71
CA PRO A 284 -18.80 22.92 14.17
C PRO A 284 -18.03 22.55 12.91
N ILE A 285 -18.06 21.25 12.58
CA ILE A 285 -17.32 20.68 11.44
C ILE A 285 -18.06 21.00 10.14
N ALA A 286 -17.45 21.77 9.24
CA ALA A 286 -17.99 22.07 7.92
C ALA A 286 -17.94 20.82 7.01
N LEU A 287 -19.07 20.28 6.61
CA LEU A 287 -19.19 19.15 5.70
C LEU A 287 -19.16 19.63 4.25
N THR A 288 -17.97 19.85 3.72
CA THR A 288 -17.75 20.39 2.37
C THR A 288 -18.32 19.47 1.30
N GLY A 289 -19.14 19.99 0.41
CA GLY A 289 -19.74 19.24 -0.70
C GLY A 289 -20.98 18.40 -0.33
N ILE A 290 -21.43 18.44 0.92
CA ILE A 290 -22.60 17.69 1.40
C ILE A 290 -23.72 18.67 1.75
N HIS A 291 -24.93 18.38 1.26
CA HIS A 291 -26.12 19.15 1.55
C HIS A 291 -26.96 18.48 2.65
N ARG A 292 -27.59 19.31 3.49
CA ARG A 292 -28.42 18.85 4.62
C ARG A 292 -29.48 17.84 4.21
N GLU A 293 -30.11 18.04 3.06
CA GLU A 293 -31.20 17.20 2.54
C GLU A 293 -30.75 15.80 2.18
N GLN A 294 -29.46 15.60 1.89
CA GLN A 294 -28.86 14.30 1.57
C GLN A 294 -28.66 13.43 2.82
N ILE A 295 -28.53 14.05 4.00
CA ILE A 295 -28.18 13.37 5.23
C ILE A 295 -29.44 12.75 5.86
N GLN A 296 -29.37 11.47 6.20
CA GLN A 296 -30.34 10.76 7.00
C GLN A 296 -29.98 10.80 8.48
N ARG A 297 -28.72 10.49 8.82
CA ARG A 297 -28.23 10.41 10.20
C ARG A 297 -26.72 10.61 10.22
N MET A 298 -26.20 11.08 11.35
CA MET A 298 -24.75 11.09 11.63
C MET A 298 -24.47 10.54 13.03
N SER A 299 -23.33 9.84 13.18
CA SER A 299 -22.85 9.33 14.46
C SER A 299 -21.34 9.14 14.42
N PHE A 300 -20.67 9.14 15.57
CA PHE A 300 -19.29 8.68 15.63
C PHE A 300 -19.20 7.17 15.42
N VAL A 301 -18.21 6.72 14.66
CA VAL A 301 -18.00 5.30 14.37
C VAL A 301 -17.60 4.52 15.62
N HIS A 302 -16.73 5.09 16.45
CA HIS A 302 -16.09 4.39 17.58
C HIS A 302 -17.04 3.99 18.70
N ASP A 303 -18.19 4.69 18.89
CA ASP A 303 -19.14 4.45 19.98
C ASP A 303 -20.63 4.61 19.59
N GLY A 304 -20.90 5.06 18.36
CA GLY A 304 -22.25 5.30 17.85
C GLY A 304 -22.94 6.54 18.42
N SER A 305 -22.25 7.37 19.20
CA SER A 305 -22.81 8.59 19.76
C SER A 305 -23.27 9.55 18.65
N GLU A 306 -24.36 10.28 18.93
CA GLU A 306 -25.03 11.13 17.95
C GLU A 306 -24.17 12.35 17.58
N VAL A 307 -24.10 12.60 16.27
CA VAL A 307 -23.62 13.86 15.69
C VAL A 307 -24.82 14.53 15.00
N ARG A 308 -25.04 15.79 15.28
CA ARG A 308 -26.22 16.53 14.80
C ARG A 308 -25.85 17.47 13.64
N ILE A 309 -26.84 17.81 12.83
CA ILE A 309 -26.71 18.94 11.90
C ILE A 309 -26.91 20.21 12.71
N SER A 310 -25.90 21.09 12.72
CA SER A 310 -25.98 22.36 13.43
C SER A 310 -27.06 23.28 12.85
N ASN A 311 -27.86 23.87 13.72
CA ASN A 311 -28.81 24.93 13.39
C ASN A 311 -28.29 26.31 13.81
N SER A 312 -27.17 26.36 14.52
CA SER A 312 -26.65 27.58 15.14
C SER A 312 -25.85 28.47 14.17
N TRP A 313 -25.43 27.90 13.02
CA TRP A 313 -24.54 28.54 12.05
C TRP A 313 -25.20 28.74 10.67
N THR A 314 -26.52 29.00 10.66
CA THR A 314 -27.36 29.13 9.45
C THR A 314 -27.51 30.57 9.01
N THR A 315 -26.42 31.33 8.90
CA THR A 315 -26.47 32.68 8.32
C THR A 315 -26.47 32.62 6.79
N LEU A 316 -26.87 33.73 6.11
CA LEU A 316 -26.83 33.81 4.65
C LEU A 316 -25.43 33.50 4.07
N ALA A 317 -24.37 33.85 4.79
CA ALA A 317 -23.00 33.56 4.37
C ALA A 317 -22.66 32.05 4.36
N PHE A 318 -23.39 31.24 5.15
CA PHE A 318 -23.13 29.79 5.31
C PHE A 318 -24.27 28.90 4.83
N GLN A 319 -25.29 29.45 4.16
CA GLN A 319 -26.52 28.71 3.80
C GLN A 319 -26.29 27.47 2.91
N ASN A 320 -25.16 27.41 2.19
CA ASN A 320 -24.78 26.30 1.33
C ASN A 320 -23.80 25.33 2.00
N ILE A 321 -23.52 25.53 3.29
CA ILE A 321 -22.59 24.67 4.04
C ILE A 321 -23.37 23.93 5.11
N CYS A 322 -23.30 22.60 5.11
CA CYS A 322 -23.78 21.76 6.17
C CYS A 322 -22.71 21.65 7.27
N PHE A 323 -23.11 21.93 8.51
CA PHE A 323 -22.21 21.82 9.68
C PHE A 323 -22.65 20.66 10.58
N ALA A 324 -21.68 19.84 10.97
CA ALA A 324 -21.87 18.80 11.98
C ALA A 324 -21.42 19.31 13.36
N GLU A 325 -22.24 19.06 14.39
CA GLU A 325 -21.93 19.41 15.78
C GLU A 325 -22.23 18.24 16.73
N TYR A 326 -21.53 18.21 17.87
CA TYR A 326 -21.71 17.23 18.94
C TYR A 326 -21.44 17.88 20.28
N GLY A 327 -21.83 17.22 21.39
CA GLY A 327 -21.70 17.82 22.71
C GLY A 327 -22.65 19.02 22.93
N GLU A 328 -22.15 20.14 23.42
CA GLU A 328 -22.93 21.35 23.70
C GLU A 328 -23.32 22.08 22.41
N ILE A 329 -24.60 22.43 22.29
CA ILE A 329 -25.14 23.10 21.10
C ILE A 329 -24.60 24.53 21.01
N GLY A 330 -24.07 24.90 19.84
CA GLY A 330 -23.57 26.25 19.56
C GLY A 330 -22.22 26.55 20.22
N ALA A 331 -21.50 25.53 20.69
CA ALA A 331 -20.16 25.72 21.23
C ALA A 331 -19.18 26.24 20.18
N TYR A 332 -18.13 26.93 20.61
CA TYR A 332 -17.03 27.36 19.73
C TYR A 332 -15.87 26.36 19.73
N THR A 333 -15.87 25.40 20.63
CA THR A 333 -14.83 24.39 20.75
C THR A 333 -15.47 23.03 20.91
N TYR A 334 -15.11 22.12 20.02
CA TYR A 334 -15.59 20.74 20.01
C TYR A 334 -14.36 19.82 20.14
N PRO A 335 -14.01 19.36 21.36
CA PRO A 335 -12.86 18.48 21.50
C PRO A 335 -13.09 17.17 20.74
N LEU A 336 -12.12 16.79 19.90
CA LEU A 336 -12.17 15.56 19.14
C LEU A 336 -12.12 14.35 20.11
N PRO A 337 -13.05 13.38 20.00
CA PRO A 337 -13.05 12.17 20.82
C PRO A 337 -11.76 11.34 20.65
N ASP A 338 -11.17 11.36 19.46
CA ASP A 338 -9.87 10.74 19.17
C ASP A 338 -8.95 11.75 18.49
N THR A 339 -7.77 12.00 19.08
CA THR A 339 -6.77 12.94 18.56
C THR A 339 -5.96 12.38 17.39
N ILE A 340 -6.07 11.10 17.10
CA ILE A 340 -5.49 10.46 15.92
C ILE A 340 -6.35 10.78 14.71
N ASP A 341 -7.64 10.37 14.79
CA ASP A 341 -8.64 10.53 13.75
C ASP A 341 -10.02 10.26 14.36
N SER A 342 -10.88 11.28 14.42
CA SER A 342 -12.26 11.14 14.86
C SER A 342 -13.16 10.89 13.66
N VAL A 343 -13.71 9.69 13.55
CA VAL A 343 -14.49 9.28 12.38
C VAL A 343 -15.97 9.49 12.60
N ILE A 344 -16.59 10.33 11.76
CA ILE A 344 -18.04 10.53 11.72
C ILE A 344 -18.62 9.76 10.55
N LYS A 345 -19.53 8.83 10.83
CA LYS A 345 -20.35 8.18 9.83
C LYS A 345 -21.51 9.09 9.47
N ILE A 346 -21.68 9.33 8.18
CA ILE A 346 -22.77 10.12 7.60
C ILE A 346 -23.58 9.17 6.73
N GLU A 347 -24.73 8.76 7.23
CA GLU A 347 -25.69 7.93 6.49
C GLU A 347 -26.46 8.81 5.52
N LEU A 348 -26.33 8.57 4.23
CA LEU A 348 -26.99 9.32 3.17
C LEU A 348 -28.31 8.64 2.78
N LYS A 349 -29.28 9.43 2.33
CA LYS A 349 -30.56 8.94 1.80
C LYS A 349 -30.37 8.19 0.48
N GLU A 350 -29.44 8.68 -0.34
CA GLU A 350 -29.07 8.11 -1.64
C GLU A 350 -27.53 8.08 -1.76
N GLU A 351 -27.02 7.25 -2.64
CA GLU A 351 -25.58 7.21 -2.93
C GLU A 351 -25.14 8.46 -3.70
N LEU A 352 -23.92 8.99 -3.38
CA LEU A 352 -23.30 10.13 -4.05
C LEU A 352 -22.76 9.74 -5.42
#